data_53fe621d892eec4cb04baf8537ddaf2c
#
_entry.id   53fe621d892eec4cb04baf8537ddaf2c
#
_cell.length_a   1.000
_cell.length_b   1.000
_cell.length_c   1.000
_cell.angle_alpha   90.00
_cell.angle_beta   90.00
_cell.angle_gamma   90.00
#
_symmetry.space_group_name_H-M   'P 1'
#
loop_
_entity.id
_entity.type
_entity.pdbx_description
1 polymer ?
#
loop_
_entity_poly.entity_id
_entity_poly.type
_entity_poly.pdbx_seq_one_letter_code
_entity_poly.pdbx_strand_id
1 'polypeptide(L)'
;MKGMLFTSFLYLVEEQYGLEMVDEVLAEAAPASGGIYTTVGNYDHNELIDMIVVLSKKINVSVVHLTKTFGMYLFAELIAAYPQWIEGLHSSFALLHKVDGFIHGEVKKLYPDASPPTFKCTDYTETSMEVIYQSPRCLGDVAEGLIQGCAAYYGEKILVRRESIEDKTGATERFLLTLSSSDAKTEAVLKD
;
A
#
# COMPACT_ATOMS: atom_id res chain seq x y z
N MET A 1 14.00 1.13 5.34
CA MET A 1 12.60 0.67 5.38
C MET A 1 12.53 -0.59 6.22
N LYS A 2 11.43 -0.85 6.95
CA LYS A 2 11.32 -2.06 7.80
C LYS A 2 11.27 -3.33 6.96
N GLY A 3 11.97 -4.37 7.45
CA GLY A 3 12.10 -5.65 6.74
C GLY A 3 10.77 -6.39 6.54
N MET A 4 9.75 -6.09 7.36
CA MET A 4 8.40 -6.60 7.19
C MET A 4 7.86 -6.39 5.76
N LEU A 5 8.14 -5.22 5.13
CA LEU A 5 7.69 -4.95 3.77
C LEU A 5 8.38 -5.86 2.74
N PHE A 6 9.65 -6.17 2.97
CA PHE A 6 10.42 -7.07 2.10
C PHE A 6 9.95 -8.51 2.24
N THR A 7 9.77 -8.98 3.48
CA THR A 7 9.26 -10.34 3.72
C THR A 7 7.85 -10.52 3.17
N SER A 8 6.95 -9.54 3.35
CA SER A 8 5.60 -9.58 2.76
C SER A 8 5.63 -9.60 1.24
N PHE A 9 6.56 -8.86 0.60
CA PHE A 9 6.71 -8.91 -0.85
C PHE A 9 7.18 -10.29 -1.33
N LEU A 10 8.18 -10.88 -0.67
CA LEU A 10 8.68 -12.21 -1.02
C LEU A 10 7.61 -13.30 -0.80
N TYR A 11 6.80 -13.19 0.26
CA TYR A 11 5.65 -14.09 0.46
C TYR A 11 4.60 -13.94 -0.64
N LEU A 12 4.28 -12.73 -1.07
CA LEU A 12 3.40 -12.52 -2.22
C LEU A 12 3.94 -13.21 -3.47
N VAL A 13 5.26 -13.09 -3.73
CA VAL A 13 5.89 -13.73 -4.89
C VAL A 13 5.81 -15.25 -4.78
N GLU A 14 6.11 -15.80 -3.60
CA GLU A 14 6.06 -17.24 -3.33
C GLU A 14 4.63 -17.79 -3.50
N GLU A 15 3.62 -17.14 -2.92
CA GLU A 15 2.22 -17.56 -3.01
C GLU A 15 1.67 -17.54 -4.43
N GLN A 16 2.06 -16.56 -5.24
CA GLN A 16 1.52 -16.39 -6.59
C GLN A 16 2.30 -17.13 -7.67
N TYR A 17 3.61 -17.30 -7.48
CA TYR A 17 4.52 -17.78 -8.54
C TYR A 17 5.44 -18.91 -8.09
N GLY A 18 5.42 -19.27 -6.79
CA GLY A 18 6.26 -20.32 -6.23
C GLY A 18 7.66 -19.88 -5.81
N LEU A 19 8.33 -20.77 -5.06
CA LEU A 19 9.65 -20.49 -4.48
C LEU A 19 10.74 -20.28 -5.54
N GLU A 20 10.66 -20.96 -6.69
CA GLU A 20 11.62 -20.79 -7.80
C GLU A 20 11.64 -19.36 -8.32
N MET A 21 10.46 -18.70 -8.42
CA MET A 21 10.39 -17.29 -8.81
C MET A 21 11.02 -16.38 -7.76
N VAL A 22 10.88 -16.68 -6.48
CA VAL A 22 11.56 -15.93 -5.39
C VAL A 22 13.07 -16.01 -5.59
N ASP A 23 13.62 -17.20 -5.82
CA ASP A 23 15.06 -17.40 -6.04
C ASP A 23 15.55 -16.63 -7.28
N GLU A 24 14.78 -16.68 -8.37
CA GLU A 24 15.11 -15.93 -9.59
C GLU A 24 15.09 -14.41 -9.39
N VAL A 25 14.08 -13.89 -8.68
CA VAL A 25 13.98 -12.46 -8.38
C VAL A 25 15.14 -12.01 -7.52
N LEU A 26 15.50 -12.75 -6.48
CA LEU A 26 16.63 -12.44 -5.61
C LEU A 26 17.97 -12.52 -6.35
N ALA A 27 18.15 -13.54 -7.18
CA ALA A 27 19.38 -13.71 -7.96
C ALA A 27 19.59 -12.54 -8.96
N GLU A 28 18.53 -12.08 -9.63
CA GLU A 28 18.61 -11.01 -10.64
C GLU A 28 18.66 -9.61 -10.00
N ALA A 29 17.85 -9.36 -8.95
CA ALA A 29 17.88 -8.09 -8.23
C ALA A 29 19.17 -7.89 -7.41
N ALA A 30 19.80 -8.99 -7.01
CA ALA A 30 21.07 -9.01 -6.25
C ALA A 30 21.12 -7.98 -5.10
N PRO A 31 20.13 -8.00 -4.17
CA PRO A 31 20.05 -7.01 -3.10
C PRO A 31 21.29 -7.07 -2.20
N ALA A 32 21.75 -5.90 -1.72
CA ALA A 32 22.94 -5.80 -0.86
C ALA A 32 22.79 -6.59 0.46
N SER A 33 21.54 -6.79 0.93
CA SER A 33 21.22 -7.63 2.09
C SER A 33 21.36 -9.14 1.81
N GLY A 34 21.64 -9.55 0.58
CA GLY A 34 21.67 -10.96 0.16
C GLY A 34 20.27 -11.60 0.11
N GLY A 35 19.18 -10.79 0.14
CA GLY A 35 17.81 -11.30 0.17
C GLY A 35 17.36 -11.81 1.54
N ILE A 36 18.16 -11.58 2.58
CA ILE A 36 17.87 -12.04 3.96
C ILE A 36 17.29 -10.86 4.74
N TYR A 37 15.97 -10.92 5.02
CA TYR A 37 15.27 -9.88 5.74
C TYR A 37 14.68 -10.40 7.03
N THR A 38 14.83 -9.62 8.10
CA THR A 38 14.10 -9.82 9.36
C THR A 38 13.02 -8.76 9.48
N THR A 39 11.86 -9.10 10.00
CA THR A 39 10.69 -8.21 10.12
C THR A 39 11.02 -6.86 10.77
N VAL A 40 11.89 -6.89 11.79
CA VAL A 40 12.30 -5.72 12.59
C VAL A 40 13.50 -4.96 12.02
N GLY A 41 14.25 -5.58 11.10
CA GLY A 41 15.44 -4.97 10.46
C GLY A 41 15.09 -3.72 9.66
N ASN A 42 16.13 -2.97 9.32
CA ASN A 42 16.04 -1.84 8.39
C ASN A 42 16.90 -2.09 7.17
N TYR A 43 16.34 -1.89 6.01
CA TYR A 43 17.00 -2.14 4.72
C TYR A 43 16.80 -0.96 3.78
N ASP A 44 17.63 -0.86 2.76
CA ASP A 44 17.43 0.14 1.71
C ASP A 44 16.14 -0.16 0.94
N HIS A 45 15.29 0.84 0.78
CA HIS A 45 14.04 0.67 0.05
C HIS A 45 14.25 0.39 -1.43
N ASN A 46 15.39 0.76 -2.01
CA ASN A 46 15.74 0.46 -3.38
C ASN A 46 15.81 -1.05 -3.64
N GLU A 47 16.22 -1.87 -2.66
CA GLU A 47 16.21 -3.32 -2.81
C GLU A 47 14.80 -3.87 -3.10
N LEU A 48 13.75 -3.31 -2.44
CA LEU A 48 12.38 -3.69 -2.74
C LEU A 48 11.95 -3.22 -4.14
N ILE A 49 12.31 -2.00 -4.53
CA ILE A 49 12.00 -1.46 -5.85
C ILE A 49 12.65 -2.31 -6.94
N ASP A 50 13.91 -2.69 -6.77
CA ASP A 50 14.65 -3.53 -7.73
C ASP A 50 14.00 -4.90 -7.88
N MET A 51 13.60 -5.56 -6.78
CA MET A 51 12.86 -6.82 -6.82
C MET A 51 11.51 -6.69 -7.54
N ILE A 52 10.76 -5.60 -7.30
CA ILE A 52 9.51 -5.32 -8.01
C ILE A 52 9.76 -5.15 -9.52
N VAL A 53 10.81 -4.42 -9.90
CA VAL A 53 11.18 -4.21 -11.32
C VAL A 53 11.56 -5.52 -12.00
N VAL A 54 12.33 -6.36 -11.33
CA VAL A 54 12.70 -7.69 -11.84
C VAL A 54 11.46 -8.55 -12.05
N LEU A 55 10.61 -8.68 -11.02
CA LEU A 55 9.38 -9.46 -11.12
C LEU A 55 8.46 -8.92 -12.23
N SER A 56 8.28 -7.61 -12.32
CA SER A 56 7.49 -6.95 -13.38
C SER A 56 7.91 -7.39 -14.78
N LYS A 57 9.22 -7.46 -15.05
CA LYS A 57 9.76 -7.93 -16.34
C LYS A 57 9.49 -9.41 -16.56
N LYS A 58 9.71 -10.25 -15.55
CA LYS A 58 9.53 -11.69 -15.63
C LYS A 58 8.09 -12.10 -15.95
N ILE A 59 7.12 -11.46 -15.32
CA ILE A 59 5.69 -11.78 -15.48
C ILE A 59 4.97 -10.89 -16.50
N ASN A 60 5.70 -9.96 -17.15
CA ASN A 60 5.16 -9.00 -18.14
C ASN A 60 3.96 -8.18 -17.62
N VAL A 61 4.06 -7.69 -16.40
CA VAL A 61 3.08 -6.81 -15.73
C VAL A 61 3.76 -5.48 -15.43
N SER A 62 3.06 -4.35 -15.58
CA SER A 62 3.66 -3.04 -15.29
C SER A 62 4.06 -2.91 -13.82
N VAL A 63 5.18 -2.22 -13.56
CA VAL A 63 5.67 -1.91 -12.20
C VAL A 63 4.57 -1.25 -11.37
N VAL A 64 3.84 -0.29 -11.92
CA VAL A 64 2.73 0.42 -11.26
C VAL A 64 1.65 -0.57 -10.79
N HIS A 65 1.20 -1.46 -11.69
CA HIS A 65 0.17 -2.44 -11.34
C HIS A 65 0.64 -3.42 -10.26
N LEU A 66 1.85 -3.94 -10.41
CA LEU A 66 2.45 -4.86 -9.44
C LEU A 66 2.63 -4.21 -8.07
N THR A 67 3.09 -2.96 -8.04
CA THR A 67 3.27 -2.19 -6.79
C THR A 67 1.94 -1.92 -6.08
N LYS A 68 0.88 -1.61 -6.84
CA LYS A 68 -0.49 -1.47 -6.27
C LYS A 68 -1.02 -2.80 -5.75
N THR A 69 -0.83 -3.90 -6.50
CA THR A 69 -1.20 -5.25 -6.05
C THR A 69 -0.48 -5.61 -4.75
N PHE A 70 0.82 -5.34 -4.67
CA PHE A 70 1.58 -5.50 -3.44
C PHE A 70 1.01 -4.66 -2.28
N GLY A 71 0.62 -3.42 -2.54
CA GLY A 71 -0.03 -2.57 -1.51
C GLY A 71 -1.32 -3.16 -0.98
N MET A 72 -2.16 -3.76 -1.85
CA MET A 72 -3.39 -4.46 -1.43
C MET A 72 -3.08 -5.69 -0.57
N TYR A 73 -2.11 -6.50 -0.98
CA TYR A 73 -1.64 -7.66 -0.24
C TYR A 73 -1.08 -7.25 1.14
N LEU A 74 -0.23 -6.24 1.16
CA LEU A 74 0.36 -5.70 2.38
C LEU A 74 -0.70 -5.21 3.37
N PHE A 75 -1.81 -4.64 2.90
CA PHE A 75 -2.92 -4.25 3.77
C PHE A 75 -3.48 -5.46 4.52
N ALA A 76 -3.75 -6.56 3.82
CA ALA A 76 -4.27 -7.79 4.44
C ALA A 76 -3.30 -8.36 5.49
N GLU A 77 -2.00 -8.41 5.16
CA GLU A 77 -0.94 -8.83 6.08
C GLU A 77 -0.88 -7.95 7.35
N LEU A 78 -0.95 -6.63 7.17
CA LEU A 78 -0.93 -5.68 8.28
C LEU A 78 -2.14 -5.87 9.22
N ILE A 79 -3.34 -6.04 8.68
CA ILE A 79 -4.54 -6.22 9.49
C ILE A 79 -4.55 -7.60 10.18
N ALA A 80 -4.02 -8.64 9.53
CA ALA A 80 -3.85 -9.95 10.16
C ALA A 80 -2.85 -9.89 11.34
N ALA A 81 -1.75 -9.16 11.19
CA ALA A 81 -0.74 -8.98 12.23
C ALA A 81 -1.18 -8.05 13.38
N TYR A 82 -2.01 -7.05 13.07
CA TYR A 82 -2.43 -6.00 14.02
C TYR A 82 -3.95 -5.78 13.99
N PRO A 83 -4.77 -6.77 14.35
CA PRO A 83 -6.23 -6.67 14.28
C PRO A 83 -6.81 -5.54 15.15
N GLN A 84 -6.10 -5.12 16.20
CA GLN A 84 -6.52 -4.01 17.06
C GLN A 84 -6.56 -2.65 16.33
N TRP A 85 -5.92 -2.52 15.18
CA TRP A 85 -5.93 -1.25 14.42
C TRP A 85 -7.29 -0.95 13.78
N ILE A 86 -8.08 -1.98 13.55
CA ILE A 86 -9.42 -1.86 12.94
C ILE A 86 -10.56 -1.99 13.94
N GLU A 87 -10.25 -2.24 15.22
CA GLU A 87 -11.27 -2.46 16.25
C GLU A 87 -12.19 -1.23 16.38
N GLY A 88 -13.50 -1.47 16.28
CA GLY A 88 -14.52 -0.43 16.36
C GLY A 88 -14.60 0.49 15.13
N LEU A 89 -13.91 0.17 14.03
CA LEU A 89 -14.00 0.90 12.76
C LEU A 89 -14.88 0.14 11.77
N HIS A 90 -15.76 0.87 11.08
CA HIS A 90 -16.79 0.27 10.22
C HIS A 90 -16.74 0.75 8.78
N SER A 91 -15.73 1.53 8.40
CA SER A 91 -15.54 2.02 7.02
C SER A 91 -14.06 2.25 6.72
N SER A 92 -13.72 2.19 5.42
CA SER A 92 -12.36 2.48 4.97
C SER A 92 -11.92 3.91 5.34
N PHE A 93 -12.79 4.90 5.17
CA PHE A 93 -12.45 6.28 5.50
C PHE A 93 -12.21 6.49 7.00
N ALA A 94 -12.96 5.79 7.87
CA ALA A 94 -12.71 5.84 9.31
C ALA A 94 -11.32 5.29 9.67
N LEU A 95 -10.86 4.22 9.00
CA LEU A 95 -9.51 3.67 9.17
C LEU A 95 -8.45 4.59 8.59
N LEU A 96 -8.63 5.04 7.33
CA LEU A 96 -7.67 5.92 6.65
C LEU A 96 -7.43 7.22 7.42
N HIS A 97 -8.48 7.79 8.01
CA HIS A 97 -8.37 8.98 8.87
C HIS A 97 -7.50 8.77 10.11
N LYS A 98 -7.38 7.52 10.60
CA LYS A 98 -6.56 7.19 11.77
C LYS A 98 -5.11 6.82 11.43
N VAL A 99 -4.74 6.69 10.14
CA VAL A 99 -3.43 6.19 9.75
C VAL A 99 -2.31 7.04 10.34
N ASP A 100 -2.32 8.36 10.11
CA ASP A 100 -1.21 9.23 10.51
C ASP A 100 -1.15 9.44 12.03
N GLY A 101 -2.28 9.74 12.63
CA GLY A 101 -2.34 10.06 14.06
C GLY A 101 -2.22 8.84 14.99
N PHE A 102 -2.81 7.71 14.61
CA PHE A 102 -2.85 6.51 15.46
C PHE A 102 -1.93 5.41 14.94
N ILE A 103 -2.14 4.88 13.73
CA ILE A 103 -1.39 3.71 13.26
C ILE A 103 0.10 4.00 13.16
N HIS A 104 0.49 5.09 12.50
CA HIS A 104 1.89 5.49 12.41
C HIS A 104 2.49 5.84 13.77
N GLY A 105 1.68 6.33 14.71
CA GLY A 105 2.06 6.53 16.10
C GLY A 105 2.40 5.21 16.81
N GLU A 106 1.55 4.19 16.66
CA GLU A 106 1.80 2.84 17.22
C GLU A 106 3.04 2.18 16.56
N VAL A 107 3.19 2.32 15.24
CA VAL A 107 4.39 1.85 14.52
C VAL A 107 5.66 2.47 15.11
N LYS A 108 5.68 3.79 15.39
CA LYS A 108 6.84 4.46 16.00
C LYS A 108 7.11 4.03 17.43
N LYS A 109 6.09 3.65 18.20
CA LYS A 109 6.27 3.09 19.54
C LYS A 109 6.89 1.69 19.51
N LEU A 110 6.43 0.83 18.58
CA LEU A 110 6.98 -0.51 18.39
C LEU A 110 8.37 -0.49 17.76
N TYR A 111 8.61 0.45 16.86
CA TYR A 111 9.84 0.60 16.08
C TYR A 111 10.29 2.07 16.12
N PRO A 112 11.02 2.51 17.16
CA PRO A 112 11.41 3.91 17.34
C PRO A 112 12.23 4.49 16.17
N ASP A 113 12.91 3.63 15.42
CA ASP A 113 13.71 3.95 14.25
C ASP A 113 12.91 3.91 12.92
N ALA A 114 11.61 3.58 12.98
CA ALA A 114 10.74 3.61 11.81
C ALA A 114 10.46 5.04 11.38
N SER A 115 10.51 5.27 10.07
CA SER A 115 10.15 6.54 9.44
C SER A 115 8.99 6.31 8.45
N PRO A 116 7.75 6.18 8.94
CA PRO A 116 6.59 6.05 8.08
C PRO A 116 6.40 7.33 7.24
N PRO A 117 5.71 7.24 6.10
CA PRO A 117 5.32 8.43 5.33
C PRO A 117 4.37 9.32 6.15
N THR A 118 4.26 10.58 5.76
CA THR A 118 3.13 11.42 6.18
C THR A 118 1.90 10.98 5.37
N PHE A 119 0.76 10.85 6.05
CA PHE A 119 -0.51 10.47 5.46
C PHE A 119 -1.63 11.32 6.06
N LYS A 120 -1.66 12.58 5.66
CA LYS A 120 -2.55 13.58 6.27
C LYS A 120 -3.89 13.62 5.52
N CYS A 121 -4.97 13.23 6.21
CA CYS A 121 -6.32 13.36 5.69
C CYS A 121 -6.84 14.79 5.90
N THR A 122 -7.43 15.35 4.84
CA THR A 122 -8.11 16.66 4.81
C THR A 122 -9.46 16.50 4.10
N ASP A 123 -10.33 17.45 4.21
CA ASP A 123 -11.64 17.51 3.54
C ASP A 123 -12.44 16.18 3.61
N TYR A 124 -12.50 15.62 4.81
CA TYR A 124 -13.18 14.37 5.08
C TYR A 124 -14.69 14.56 5.19
N THR A 125 -15.42 13.84 4.33
CA THR A 125 -16.89 13.70 4.34
C THR A 125 -17.27 12.22 4.39
N GLU A 126 -18.56 11.91 4.39
CA GLU A 126 -19.03 10.51 4.33
C GLU A 126 -18.65 9.82 3.01
N THR A 127 -18.49 10.54 1.91
CA THR A 127 -18.29 9.97 0.57
C THR A 127 -17.01 10.42 -0.11
N SER A 128 -16.28 11.36 0.46
CA SER A 128 -15.03 11.86 -0.12
C SER A 128 -13.99 12.17 0.96
N MET A 129 -12.72 12.03 0.59
CA MET A 129 -11.59 12.34 1.44
C MET A 129 -10.43 12.79 0.58
N GLU A 130 -9.73 13.84 0.99
CA GLU A 130 -8.43 14.19 0.45
C GLU A 130 -7.32 13.67 1.37
N VAL A 131 -6.29 13.08 0.78
CA VAL A 131 -5.10 12.62 1.51
C VAL A 131 -3.86 13.23 0.88
N ILE A 132 -3.05 13.89 1.70
CA ILE A 132 -1.70 14.32 1.34
C ILE A 132 -0.71 13.27 1.82
N TYR A 133 -0.11 12.58 0.87
CA TYR A 133 0.94 11.60 1.08
C TYR A 133 2.30 12.23 0.81
N GLN A 134 3.25 12.05 1.71
CA GLN A 134 4.61 12.54 1.53
C GLN A 134 5.61 11.50 2.00
N SER A 135 6.54 11.13 1.11
CA SER A 135 7.59 10.16 1.41
C SER A 135 8.80 10.35 0.51
N PRO A 136 10.03 10.40 1.06
CA PRO A 136 11.24 10.43 0.24
C PRO A 136 11.49 9.13 -0.54
N ARG A 137 10.70 8.08 -0.28
CA ARG A 137 10.80 6.77 -0.97
C ARG A 137 9.96 6.69 -2.24
N CYS A 138 9.13 7.68 -2.53
CA CYS A 138 8.28 7.76 -3.73
C CYS A 138 7.40 6.50 -3.94
N LEU A 139 6.86 5.93 -2.86
CA LEU A 139 6.05 4.71 -2.89
C LEU A 139 4.53 5.00 -2.92
N GLY A 140 4.12 5.99 -3.70
CA GLY A 140 2.71 6.37 -3.84
C GLY A 140 1.83 5.26 -4.42
N ASP A 141 2.38 4.38 -5.28
CA ASP A 141 1.65 3.23 -5.80
C ASP A 141 1.36 2.17 -4.71
N VAL A 142 2.29 1.97 -3.75
CA VAL A 142 2.02 1.14 -2.56
C VAL A 142 0.92 1.78 -1.72
N ALA A 143 0.99 3.10 -1.49
CA ALA A 143 -0.04 3.82 -0.73
C ALA A 143 -1.42 3.71 -1.37
N GLU A 144 -1.51 3.83 -2.70
CA GLU A 144 -2.77 3.62 -3.43
C GLU A 144 -3.28 2.19 -3.29
N GLY A 145 -2.39 1.19 -3.38
CA GLY A 145 -2.73 -0.22 -3.14
C GLY A 145 -3.26 -0.47 -1.72
N LEU A 146 -2.63 0.11 -0.70
CA LEU A 146 -3.10 0.05 0.69
C LEU A 146 -4.49 0.66 0.85
N ILE A 147 -4.78 1.81 0.21
CA ILE A 147 -6.11 2.45 0.19
C ILE A 147 -7.14 1.52 -0.44
N GLN A 148 -6.81 0.90 -1.59
CA GLN A 148 -7.70 -0.04 -2.27
C GLN A 148 -7.93 -1.32 -1.46
N GLY A 149 -6.90 -1.85 -0.83
CA GLY A 149 -6.99 -3.00 0.08
C GLY A 149 -7.88 -2.69 1.29
N CYS A 150 -7.75 -1.48 1.86
CA CYS A 150 -8.62 -1.00 2.92
C CYS A 150 -10.09 -0.95 2.49
N ALA A 151 -10.38 -0.38 1.31
CA ALA A 151 -11.74 -0.33 0.77
C ALA A 151 -12.31 -1.74 0.56
N ALA A 152 -11.53 -2.63 -0.05
CA ALA A 152 -11.95 -4.00 -0.31
C ALA A 152 -12.28 -4.76 0.98
N TYR A 153 -11.50 -4.54 2.06
CA TYR A 153 -11.76 -5.13 3.37
C TYR A 153 -13.14 -4.76 3.94
N TYR A 154 -13.57 -3.50 3.76
CA TYR A 154 -14.90 -3.05 4.19
C TYR A 154 -15.99 -3.29 3.16
N GLY A 155 -15.71 -3.99 2.04
CA GLY A 155 -16.67 -4.20 0.95
C GLY A 155 -17.03 -2.92 0.18
N GLU A 156 -16.22 -1.90 0.31
CA GLU A 156 -16.38 -0.60 -0.33
C GLU A 156 -15.56 -0.51 -1.62
N LYS A 157 -15.91 0.42 -2.49
CA LYS A 157 -15.14 0.76 -3.69
C LYS A 157 -14.76 2.22 -3.64
N ILE A 158 -13.46 2.50 -3.70
CA ILE A 158 -12.92 3.86 -3.74
C ILE A 158 -12.41 4.14 -5.16
N LEU A 159 -12.90 5.22 -5.75
CA LEU A 159 -12.27 5.85 -6.90
C LEU A 159 -11.12 6.71 -6.39
N VAL A 160 -9.91 6.44 -6.87
CA VAL A 160 -8.71 7.18 -6.52
C VAL A 160 -8.30 8.04 -7.71
N ARG A 161 -8.25 9.36 -7.51
CA ARG A 161 -7.58 10.30 -8.40
C ARG A 161 -6.32 10.79 -7.71
N ARG A 162 -5.19 10.72 -8.41
CA ARG A 162 -3.88 11.04 -7.87
C ARG A 162 -3.26 12.20 -8.64
N GLU A 163 -2.64 13.13 -7.92
CA GLU A 163 -1.98 14.30 -8.45
C GLU A 163 -0.62 14.45 -7.76
N SER A 164 0.46 14.64 -8.53
CA SER A 164 1.76 14.98 -7.96
C SER A 164 1.78 16.44 -7.55
N ILE A 165 2.32 16.72 -6.38
CA ILE A 165 2.56 18.08 -5.90
C ILE A 165 4.07 18.31 -5.90
N GLU A 166 4.54 19.29 -6.67
CA GLU A 166 5.95 19.68 -6.66
C GLU A 166 6.30 20.32 -5.32
N ASP A 167 7.17 19.65 -4.55
CA ASP A 167 7.75 20.21 -3.35
C ASP A 167 9.28 19.94 -3.29
N LYS A 168 9.96 20.68 -2.38
CA LYS A 168 11.42 20.59 -2.22
C LYS A 168 11.88 19.45 -1.31
N THR A 169 10.95 18.69 -0.70
CA THR A 169 11.24 17.77 0.41
C THR A 169 11.08 16.29 0.09
N GLY A 170 10.62 15.97 -1.13
CA GLY A 170 10.39 14.59 -1.59
C GLY A 170 9.13 14.49 -2.42
N ALA A 171 8.77 13.27 -2.86
CA ALA A 171 7.55 13.08 -3.60
C ALA A 171 6.34 13.29 -2.70
N THR A 172 5.65 14.39 -2.93
CA THR A 172 4.36 14.68 -2.32
C THR A 172 3.27 14.44 -3.34
N GLU A 173 2.26 13.72 -2.94
CA GLU A 173 1.12 13.36 -3.77
C GLU A 173 -0.18 13.64 -3.04
N ARG A 174 -1.15 14.09 -3.82
CA ARG A 174 -2.53 14.27 -3.38
C ARG A 174 -3.35 13.10 -3.90
N PHE A 175 -4.05 12.42 -3.02
CA PHE A 175 -5.07 11.44 -3.36
C PHE A 175 -6.45 12.04 -3.08
N LEU A 176 -7.26 12.14 -4.12
CA LEU A 176 -8.68 12.48 -4.02
C LEU A 176 -9.46 11.17 -4.06
N LEU A 177 -10.06 10.82 -2.94
CA LEU A 177 -10.77 9.57 -2.73
C LEU A 177 -12.26 9.82 -2.76
N THR A 178 -13.00 9.02 -3.53
CA THR A 178 -14.46 9.08 -3.58
C THR A 178 -15.03 7.68 -3.47
N LEU A 179 -15.96 7.45 -2.52
CA LEU A 179 -16.70 6.19 -2.46
C LEU A 179 -17.62 6.10 -3.67
N SER A 180 -17.51 5.01 -4.43
CA SER A 180 -18.48 4.73 -5.49
C SER A 180 -19.79 4.25 -4.86
N SER A 181 -20.92 4.89 -5.18
CA SER A 181 -22.22 4.37 -4.80
C SER A 181 -22.45 3.00 -5.44
N SER A 182 -22.93 2.02 -4.66
CA SER A 182 -23.25 0.67 -5.13
C SER A 182 -24.46 0.63 -6.08
N ASP A 183 -25.11 1.77 -6.38
CA ASP A 183 -26.41 1.86 -7.05
C ASP A 183 -26.38 2.11 -8.57
N ALA A 184 -25.24 1.87 -9.24
CA ALA A 184 -25.18 1.99 -10.72
C ALA A 184 -25.66 0.72 -11.47
N LYS A 185 -26.56 -0.10 -10.90
CA LYS A 185 -27.10 -1.31 -11.53
C LYS A 185 -28.63 -1.42 -11.49
N THR A 186 -29.39 -0.37 -11.75
CA THR A 186 -30.87 -0.55 -11.88
C THR A 186 -31.54 0.37 -12.90
N GLU A 187 -30.84 1.07 -13.78
CA GLU A 187 -31.54 1.89 -14.81
C GLU A 187 -31.38 1.44 -16.29
N ALA A 188 -30.88 0.23 -16.53
CA ALA A 188 -30.73 -0.26 -17.92
C ALA A 188 -31.68 -1.39 -18.35
N VAL A 189 -32.71 -1.71 -17.58
CA VAL A 189 -33.71 -2.77 -17.97
C VAL A 189 -35.12 -2.31 -17.71
N LEU A 190 -35.56 -1.18 -18.27
CA LEU A 190 -36.97 -0.85 -18.45
C LEU A 190 -37.14 0.19 -19.57
N LYS A 191 -36.74 -0.18 -20.79
CA LYS A 191 -37.28 0.40 -22.03
C LYS A 191 -37.13 -0.65 -23.12
N ASP A 192 -38.14 -1.49 -23.22
CA ASP A 192 -38.73 -2.02 -24.45
C ASP A 192 -40.12 -2.55 -24.12
#